data_5a7db2da6b1968da1b9859f805d099fd
#
_entry.id   5a7db2da6b1968da1b9859f805d099fd
#
_cell.length_a   1.000
_cell.length_b   1.000
_cell.length_c   1.000
_cell.angle_alpha   90.00
_cell.angle_beta   90.00
_cell.angle_gamma   90.00
#
_symmetry.space_group_name_H-M   'P 1'
#
loop_
_entity.id
_entity.type
_entity.pdbx_description
1 polymer ?
#
loop_
_entity_poly.entity_id
_entity_poly.type
_entity_poly.pdbx_seq_one_letter_code
_entity_poly.pdbx_strand_id
1 'polypeptide(L)'
;KRYSKAPILKLTNREPYSILTAPYVLKVSNKKWLMWYVSCEEWVNENYPRYNIKLATSQNGIDWEQNGLVSIKLKKGERAIARPCVIKEKKIYKMWYCFETVVGKYRMGYAESKNGIKWTRKDKKILFPLGKKNEFDSDMTAYPYVVKYKNKKFMFYNGNLYGKDGIGLAIENKNK
;
A
#
# COMPACT_ATOMS: atom_id res chain seq x y z
N LYS A 1 -15.48 20.10 6.93
CA LYS A 1 -15.33 21.17 5.91
C LYS A 1 -14.23 20.77 4.94
N ARG A 2 -14.50 20.84 3.63
CA ARG A 2 -13.46 20.60 2.60
C ARG A 2 -12.39 21.70 2.71
N TYR A 3 -11.11 21.28 2.72
CA TYR A 3 -10.00 22.21 2.83
C TYR A 3 -9.81 23.04 1.55
N SER A 4 -9.84 22.37 0.38
CA SER A 4 -9.62 23.01 -0.92
C SER A 4 -10.63 22.53 -1.96
N LYS A 5 -10.90 23.33 -2.97
CA LYS A 5 -11.69 22.95 -4.15
C LYS A 5 -10.88 22.07 -5.13
N ALA A 6 -9.54 22.16 -5.08
CA ALA A 6 -8.62 21.37 -5.89
C ALA A 6 -7.96 20.24 -5.08
N PRO A 7 -7.44 19.19 -5.72
CA PRO A 7 -6.63 18.17 -5.05
C PRO A 7 -5.38 18.79 -4.42
N ILE A 8 -4.97 18.31 -3.24
CA ILE A 8 -3.70 18.68 -2.59
C ILE A 8 -2.50 17.92 -3.16
N LEU A 9 -2.74 16.84 -3.89
CA LEU A 9 -1.77 16.06 -4.63
C LEU A 9 -2.33 15.87 -6.05
N LYS A 10 -1.67 16.39 -7.05
CA LYS A 10 -2.16 16.41 -8.45
C LYS A 10 -1.16 15.78 -9.41
N LEU A 11 -1.57 15.55 -10.62
CA LEU A 11 -0.67 15.12 -11.69
C LEU A 11 0.45 16.14 -11.92
N THR A 12 1.63 15.65 -12.24
CA THR A 12 2.83 16.45 -12.54
C THR A 12 3.52 15.88 -13.77
N ASN A 13 4.52 16.59 -14.29
CA ASN A 13 5.35 16.08 -15.41
C ASN A 13 6.11 14.78 -15.06
N ARG A 14 6.29 14.48 -13.78
CA ARG A 14 6.90 13.24 -13.29
C ARG A 14 5.88 12.12 -13.06
N GLU A 15 4.60 12.48 -13.04
CA GLU A 15 3.47 11.58 -12.79
C GLU A 15 2.30 12.01 -13.70
N PRO A 16 2.47 11.87 -15.03
CA PRO A 16 1.50 12.40 -15.98
C PRO A 16 0.25 11.53 -16.16
N TYR A 17 0.27 10.30 -15.64
CA TYR A 17 -0.82 9.35 -15.82
C TYR A 17 -1.91 9.53 -14.77
N SER A 18 -3.15 9.32 -15.14
CA SER A 18 -4.36 9.76 -14.46
C SER A 18 -4.80 8.94 -13.23
N ILE A 19 -3.87 8.26 -12.53
CA ILE A 19 -4.18 7.54 -11.30
C ILE A 19 -3.25 7.99 -10.19
N LEU A 20 -3.79 8.76 -9.23
CA LEU A 20 -3.20 8.99 -7.91
C LEU A 20 -4.27 8.62 -6.88
N THR A 21 -4.04 7.56 -6.11
CA THR A 21 -5.07 7.00 -5.23
C THR A 21 -4.49 6.32 -3.99
N ALA A 22 -5.38 5.87 -3.11
CA ALA A 22 -5.08 5.08 -1.92
C ALA A 22 -3.93 5.63 -1.08
N PRO A 23 -4.00 6.89 -0.62
CA PRO A 23 -2.96 7.48 0.22
C PRO A 23 -2.94 6.84 1.60
N TYR A 24 -1.73 6.65 2.13
CA TYR A 24 -1.49 6.36 3.53
C TYR A 24 -0.54 7.41 4.09
N VAL A 25 -0.99 8.15 5.10
CA VAL A 25 -0.26 9.29 5.66
C VAL A 25 0.22 8.96 7.08
N LEU A 26 1.49 9.27 7.34
CA LEU A 26 2.07 9.16 8.66
C LEU A 26 2.75 10.47 9.07
N LYS A 27 2.34 11.05 10.20
CA LYS A 27 3.08 12.12 10.85
C LYS A 27 4.28 11.53 11.58
N VAL A 28 5.48 11.87 11.14
CA VAL A 28 6.73 11.36 11.70
C VAL A 28 7.24 12.26 12.82
N SER A 29 7.10 13.57 12.65
CA SER A 29 7.41 14.62 13.63
C SER A 29 6.56 15.85 13.37
N ASN A 30 6.73 16.92 14.16
CA ASN A 30 5.97 18.16 13.98
C ASN A 30 6.18 18.82 12.60
N LYS A 31 7.34 18.61 11.98
CA LYS A 31 7.69 19.19 10.66
C LYS A 31 7.98 18.09 9.62
N LYS A 32 7.50 16.86 9.81
CA LYS A 32 7.75 15.78 8.85
C LYS A 32 6.55 14.85 8.75
N TRP A 33 5.94 14.85 7.58
CA TRP A 33 4.87 13.96 7.18
C TRP A 33 5.30 13.18 5.95
N LEU A 34 4.92 11.92 5.87
CA LEU A 34 5.15 11.04 4.73
C LEU A 34 3.81 10.54 4.24
N MET A 35 3.60 10.57 2.94
CA MET A 35 2.43 9.98 2.28
C MET A 35 2.90 8.97 1.26
N TRP A 36 2.54 7.72 1.45
CA TRP A 36 2.69 6.69 0.42
C TRP A 36 1.36 6.56 -0.31
N TYR A 37 1.40 6.59 -1.63
CA TYR A 37 0.22 6.56 -2.47
C TYR A 37 0.46 5.74 -3.72
N VAL A 38 -0.60 5.27 -4.33
CA VAL A 38 -0.55 4.56 -5.60
C VAL A 38 -0.47 5.57 -6.74
N SER A 39 0.48 5.36 -7.64
CA SER A 39 0.67 6.18 -8.83
C SER A 39 0.82 5.30 -10.06
N CYS A 40 0.13 5.66 -11.15
CA CYS A 40 0.24 4.97 -12.42
C CYS A 40 1.61 5.24 -13.07
N GLU A 41 2.27 4.19 -13.54
CA GLU A 41 3.52 4.28 -14.30
C GLU A 41 3.28 4.40 -15.80
N GLU A 42 2.27 3.66 -16.28
CA GLU A 42 1.88 3.62 -17.69
C GLU A 42 0.50 3.00 -17.85
N TRP A 43 -0.14 3.25 -18.96
CA TRP A 43 -1.29 2.49 -19.46
C TRP A 43 -0.81 1.56 -20.56
N VAL A 44 -0.83 0.24 -20.30
CA VAL A 44 -0.44 -0.78 -21.29
C VAL A 44 -1.46 -0.81 -22.44
N ASN A 45 -2.73 -0.62 -22.09
CA ASN A 45 -3.84 -0.36 -23.00
C ASN A 45 -4.95 0.36 -22.20
N GLU A 46 -6.07 0.68 -22.82
CA GLU A 46 -7.16 1.46 -22.21
C GLU A 46 -7.68 0.90 -20.89
N ASN A 47 -7.51 -0.39 -20.63
CA ASN A 47 -8.04 -1.07 -19.45
C ASN A 47 -6.97 -1.54 -18.46
N TYR A 48 -5.69 -1.38 -18.78
CA TYR A 48 -4.61 -1.97 -17.99
C TYR A 48 -3.55 -0.95 -17.56
N PRO A 49 -3.81 -0.19 -16.50
CA PRO A 49 -2.77 0.63 -15.89
C PRO A 49 -1.78 -0.25 -15.13
N ARG A 50 -0.51 0.10 -15.23
CA ARG A 50 0.54 -0.37 -14.31
C ARG A 50 0.79 0.66 -13.25
N TYR A 51 0.75 0.27 -11.98
CA TYR A 51 0.96 1.21 -10.90
C TYR A 51 1.81 0.64 -9.77
N ASN A 52 2.51 1.55 -9.11
CA ASN A 52 3.40 1.30 -7.98
C ASN A 52 3.04 2.20 -6.79
N ILE A 53 3.83 2.10 -5.71
CA ILE A 53 3.71 2.98 -4.56
C ILE A 53 4.82 4.02 -4.61
N LYS A 54 4.43 5.30 -4.63
CA LYS A 54 5.32 6.46 -4.55
C LYS A 54 5.22 7.16 -3.21
N LEU A 55 6.13 8.11 -3.01
CA LEU A 55 6.23 8.91 -1.80
C LEU A 55 6.07 10.39 -2.11
N ALA A 56 5.22 11.06 -1.33
CA ALA A 56 5.23 12.51 -1.17
C ALA A 56 5.62 12.89 0.26
N THR A 57 6.21 14.06 0.43
CA THR A 57 6.63 14.58 1.73
C THR A 57 5.97 15.93 2.01
N SER A 58 5.76 16.24 3.30
CA SER A 58 5.20 17.52 3.72
C SER A 58 5.76 17.93 5.07
N GLN A 59 5.80 19.24 5.33
CA GLN A 59 6.15 19.77 6.64
C GLN A 59 4.91 20.04 7.52
N ASN A 60 3.73 20.20 6.91
CA ASN A 60 2.50 20.61 7.59
C ASN A 60 1.31 19.66 7.38
N GLY A 61 1.45 18.63 6.51
CA GLY A 61 0.38 17.71 6.15
C GLY A 61 -0.61 18.26 5.12
N ILE A 62 -0.39 19.45 4.60
CA ILE A 62 -1.26 20.17 3.65
C ILE A 62 -0.55 20.34 2.31
N ASP A 63 0.64 20.94 2.35
CA ASP A 63 1.47 21.20 1.17
C ASP A 63 2.40 20.02 0.95
N TRP A 64 2.27 19.34 -0.19
CA TRP A 64 2.97 18.10 -0.49
C TRP A 64 3.93 18.24 -1.65
N GLU A 65 5.14 17.77 -1.45
CA GLU A 65 6.17 17.66 -2.48
C GLU A 65 6.14 16.27 -3.11
N GLN A 66 5.88 16.23 -4.42
CA GLN A 66 5.91 15.05 -5.28
C GLN A 66 7.16 15.11 -6.17
N ASN A 67 8.13 14.27 -5.93
CA ASN A 67 9.35 14.20 -6.73
C ASN A 67 9.47 12.87 -7.51
N GLY A 68 8.37 12.12 -7.63
CA GLY A 68 8.30 10.88 -8.40
C GLY A 68 9.03 9.71 -7.74
N LEU A 69 9.39 9.82 -6.46
CA LEU A 69 10.16 8.80 -5.76
C LEU A 69 9.34 7.52 -5.56
N VAL A 70 9.77 6.44 -6.18
CA VAL A 70 9.14 5.13 -6.07
C VAL A 70 9.59 4.44 -4.79
N SER A 71 8.65 4.17 -3.87
CA SER A 71 8.87 3.45 -2.63
C SER A 71 8.89 1.94 -2.83
N ILE A 72 7.93 1.41 -3.54
CA ILE A 72 7.84 -0.02 -3.87
C ILE A 72 7.70 -0.18 -5.38
N LYS A 73 8.72 -0.78 -6.00
CA LYS A 73 8.78 -1.06 -7.44
C LYS A 73 8.08 -2.36 -7.78
N LEU A 74 7.50 -2.41 -8.97
CA LEU A 74 7.05 -3.67 -9.59
C LEU A 74 8.23 -4.62 -9.78
N LYS A 75 8.04 -5.89 -9.51
CA LYS A 75 8.94 -6.97 -9.92
C LYS A 75 8.53 -7.47 -11.32
N LYS A 76 9.42 -8.24 -11.95
CA LYS A 76 9.12 -8.92 -13.22
C LYS A 76 7.86 -9.78 -13.07
N GLY A 77 6.91 -9.61 -13.96
CA GLY A 77 5.63 -10.30 -13.94
C GLY A 77 4.56 -9.67 -13.04
N GLU A 78 4.88 -8.63 -12.26
CA GLU A 78 3.89 -7.88 -11.51
C GLU A 78 3.29 -6.77 -12.37
N ARG A 79 2.00 -6.55 -12.25
CA ARG A 79 1.24 -5.53 -12.96
C ARG A 79 0.93 -4.33 -12.06
N ALA A 80 0.57 -4.59 -10.82
CA ALA A 80 0.07 -3.58 -9.92
C ALA A 80 0.54 -3.81 -8.48
N ILE A 81 0.83 -2.70 -7.77
CA ILE A 81 1.05 -2.69 -6.32
C ILE A 81 0.16 -1.60 -5.74
N ALA A 82 -0.67 -1.96 -4.77
CA ALA A 82 -1.70 -1.06 -4.26
C ALA A 82 -1.84 -1.10 -2.73
N ARG A 83 -2.55 -0.09 -2.20
CA ARG A 83 -2.99 -0.01 -0.81
C ARG A 83 -1.85 -0.13 0.21
N PRO A 84 -0.91 0.80 0.24
CA PRO A 84 0.09 0.86 1.30
C PRO A 84 -0.59 1.08 2.66
N CYS A 85 -0.16 0.33 3.66
CA CYS A 85 -0.48 0.56 5.07
C CYS A 85 0.83 0.51 5.86
N VAL A 86 1.18 1.57 6.57
CA VAL A 86 2.50 1.71 7.19
C VAL A 86 2.40 1.89 8.70
N ILE A 87 3.14 1.08 9.44
CA ILE A 87 3.34 1.25 10.87
C ILE A 87 4.82 1.51 11.14
N LYS A 88 5.12 2.48 12.01
CA LYS A 88 6.46 2.69 12.55
C LYS A 88 6.56 1.99 13.91
N GLU A 89 7.45 1.00 14.00
CA GLU A 89 7.76 0.30 15.24
C GLU A 89 9.23 0.52 15.60
N LYS A 90 9.48 1.13 16.75
CA LYS A 90 10.83 1.54 17.16
C LYS A 90 11.50 2.39 16.05
N LYS A 91 12.57 1.90 15.46
CA LYS A 91 13.32 2.59 14.39
C LYS A 91 13.03 2.05 12.99
N ILE A 92 12.04 1.16 12.83
CA ILE A 92 11.70 0.50 11.56
C ILE A 92 10.29 0.87 11.11
N TYR A 93 10.16 1.26 9.86
CA TYR A 93 8.90 1.38 9.17
C TYR A 93 8.58 0.04 8.52
N LYS A 94 7.38 -0.43 8.68
CA LYS A 94 6.84 -1.67 8.13
C LYS A 94 5.66 -1.32 7.24
N MET A 95 5.68 -1.76 6.00
CA MET A 95 4.61 -1.52 5.05
C MET A 95 4.00 -2.85 4.64
N TRP A 96 2.70 -2.96 4.75
CA TRP A 96 1.88 -3.97 4.09
C TRP A 96 1.25 -3.33 2.87
N TYR A 97 1.13 -4.09 1.81
CA TYR A 97 0.51 -3.69 0.55
C TYR A 97 -0.03 -4.94 -0.15
N CYS A 98 -0.70 -4.79 -1.26
CA CYS A 98 -1.03 -5.90 -2.11
C CYS A 98 -0.41 -5.73 -3.49
N PHE A 99 -0.06 -6.83 -4.14
CA PHE A 99 0.49 -6.86 -5.49
C PHE A 99 -0.24 -7.88 -6.36
N GLU A 100 -0.25 -7.64 -7.64
CA GLU A 100 -0.99 -8.42 -8.61
C GLU A 100 -0.08 -8.87 -9.76
N THR A 101 -0.13 -10.17 -10.07
CA THR A 101 0.56 -10.76 -11.23
C THR A 101 -0.43 -11.19 -12.31
N VAL A 102 -1.62 -11.62 -11.90
CA VAL A 102 -2.75 -11.95 -12.77
C VAL A 102 -3.89 -11.02 -12.39
N VAL A 103 -4.61 -10.49 -13.38
CA VAL A 103 -5.73 -9.57 -13.17
C VAL A 103 -6.75 -10.15 -12.17
N GLY A 104 -7.09 -9.36 -11.16
CA GLY A 104 -8.01 -9.77 -10.11
C GLY A 104 -7.44 -10.76 -9.08
N LYS A 105 -6.14 -11.04 -9.09
CA LYS A 105 -5.47 -12.03 -8.22
C LYS A 105 -4.43 -11.36 -7.32
N TYR A 106 -4.85 -10.44 -6.48
CA TYR A 106 -3.98 -9.81 -5.50
C TYR A 106 -3.44 -10.80 -4.46
N ARG A 107 -2.22 -10.52 -4.01
CA ARG A 107 -1.53 -11.20 -2.90
C ARG A 107 -0.99 -10.17 -1.94
N MET A 108 -0.83 -10.53 -0.67
CA MET A 108 -0.23 -9.67 0.33
C MET A 108 1.27 -9.53 0.11
N GLY A 109 1.75 -8.30 0.17
CA GLY A 109 3.16 -7.94 0.13
C GLY A 109 3.60 -7.26 1.43
N TYR A 110 4.92 -7.28 1.65
CA TYR A 110 5.53 -6.69 2.84
C TYR A 110 6.90 -6.08 2.55
N ALA A 111 7.17 -4.93 3.13
CA ALA A 111 8.48 -4.29 3.05
C ALA A 111 8.86 -3.61 4.37
N GLU A 112 10.17 -3.42 4.56
CA GLU A 112 10.73 -2.70 5.71
C GLU A 112 11.62 -1.55 5.24
N SER A 113 11.66 -0.48 6.05
CA SER A 113 12.50 0.68 5.82
C SER A 113 13.01 1.26 7.15
N LYS A 114 14.26 1.74 7.15
CA LYS A 114 14.83 2.48 8.30
C LYS A 114 14.40 3.95 8.33
N ASN A 115 14.05 4.53 7.19
CA ASN A 115 13.78 5.97 7.05
C ASN A 115 12.41 6.31 6.43
N GLY A 116 11.64 5.31 6.02
CA GLY A 116 10.35 5.47 5.33
C GLY A 116 10.48 5.87 3.85
N ILE A 117 11.71 5.99 3.34
CA ILE A 117 12.01 6.43 1.97
C ILE A 117 12.51 5.27 1.12
N LYS A 118 13.62 4.63 1.56
CA LYS A 118 14.19 3.46 0.89
C LYS A 118 13.62 2.19 1.51
N TRP A 119 12.98 1.36 0.71
CA TRP A 119 12.27 0.16 1.16
C TRP A 119 12.93 -1.10 0.63
N THR A 120 12.95 -2.13 1.47
CA THR A 120 13.34 -3.49 1.09
C THR A 120 12.14 -4.39 1.18
N ARG A 121 11.72 -4.96 0.04
CA ARG A 121 10.62 -5.93 -0.04
C ARG A 121 11.04 -7.23 0.65
N LYS A 122 10.18 -7.72 1.52
CA LYS A 122 10.34 -8.97 2.28
C LYS A 122 9.04 -9.79 2.24
N ASP A 123 8.45 -9.93 1.08
CA ASP A 123 7.13 -10.53 0.89
C ASP A 123 7.04 -11.94 1.53
N LYS A 124 8.14 -12.71 1.45
CA LYS A 124 8.23 -14.05 2.07
C LYS A 124 8.22 -14.03 3.60
N LYS A 125 8.44 -12.87 4.24
CA LYS A 125 8.45 -12.76 5.71
C LYS A 125 7.05 -12.84 6.30
N ILE A 126 6.05 -12.41 5.56
CA ILE A 126 4.66 -12.60 5.92
C ILE A 126 4.14 -13.82 5.16
N LEU A 127 4.05 -14.94 5.83
CA LEU A 127 3.33 -16.09 5.31
C LEU A 127 1.83 -15.79 5.43
N PHE A 128 1.26 -15.24 4.35
CA PHE A 128 -0.17 -15.00 4.25
C PHE A 128 -0.73 -15.83 3.08
N PRO A 129 -1.00 -17.11 3.34
CA PRO A 129 -1.51 -18.02 2.31
C PRO A 129 -2.94 -17.63 1.93
N LEU A 130 -3.39 -18.09 0.80
CA LEU A 130 -4.80 -18.09 0.45
C LEU A 130 -5.57 -19.04 1.38
N GLY A 131 -6.83 -18.74 1.56
CA GLY A 131 -7.78 -19.64 2.19
C GLY A 131 -7.94 -20.95 1.45
N LYS A 132 -8.59 -21.92 2.08
CA LYS A 132 -8.93 -23.21 1.46
C LYS A 132 -9.98 -23.01 0.36
N LYS A 133 -10.14 -24.00 -0.50
CA LYS A 133 -11.18 -23.99 -1.53
C LYS A 133 -12.55 -23.68 -0.92
N ASN A 134 -13.27 -22.75 -1.53
CA ASN A 134 -14.58 -22.23 -1.10
C ASN A 134 -14.55 -21.27 0.10
N GLU A 135 -13.39 -20.92 0.65
CA GLU A 135 -13.29 -19.83 1.63
C GLU A 135 -13.31 -18.47 0.90
N PHE A 136 -13.70 -17.43 1.62
CA PHE A 136 -13.89 -16.07 1.06
C PHE A 136 -12.61 -15.44 0.48
N ASP A 137 -11.44 -15.97 0.80
CA ASP A 137 -10.12 -15.50 0.37
C ASP A 137 -9.28 -16.60 -0.33
N SER A 138 -9.96 -17.63 -0.83
CA SER A 138 -9.33 -18.77 -1.51
C SER A 138 -8.62 -18.42 -2.81
N ASP A 139 -8.94 -17.29 -3.43
CA ASP A 139 -8.44 -16.88 -4.74
C ASP A 139 -7.70 -15.51 -4.71
N MET A 140 -7.97 -14.69 -3.73
CA MET A 140 -7.38 -13.36 -3.60
C MET A 140 -7.30 -12.89 -2.16
N THR A 141 -6.20 -12.20 -1.81
CA THR A 141 -6.07 -11.42 -0.58
C THR A 141 -5.58 -10.02 -0.93
N ALA A 142 -6.33 -8.98 -0.51
CA ALA A 142 -6.08 -7.61 -0.94
C ALA A 142 -6.34 -6.58 0.15
N TYR A 143 -5.87 -5.36 -0.08
CA TYR A 143 -6.20 -4.14 0.66
C TYR A 143 -5.95 -4.21 2.16
N PRO A 144 -4.71 -4.54 2.58
CA PRO A 144 -4.39 -4.67 3.99
C PRO A 144 -4.57 -3.35 4.74
N TYR A 145 -5.22 -3.42 5.88
CA TYR A 145 -5.24 -2.34 6.85
C TYR A 145 -4.80 -2.89 8.21
N VAL A 146 -3.62 -2.48 8.66
CA VAL A 146 -3.00 -3.03 9.87
C VAL A 146 -3.06 -2.02 10.99
N VAL A 147 -3.62 -2.44 12.12
CA VAL A 147 -3.62 -1.67 13.37
C VAL A 147 -2.87 -2.42 14.45
N LYS A 148 -2.22 -1.66 15.32
CA LYS A 148 -1.59 -2.19 16.52
C LYS A 148 -2.49 -1.92 17.71
N TYR A 149 -2.87 -2.96 18.40
CA TYR A 149 -3.61 -2.87 19.64
C TYR A 149 -2.93 -3.73 20.71
N LYS A 150 -2.63 -3.12 21.87
CA LYS A 150 -1.80 -3.73 22.91
C LYS A 150 -0.47 -4.20 22.28
N ASN A 151 -0.15 -5.45 22.37
CA ASN A 151 1.10 -6.01 21.85
C ASN A 151 0.92 -6.88 20.60
N LYS A 152 -0.22 -6.80 19.91
CA LYS A 152 -0.54 -7.58 18.71
C LYS A 152 -0.86 -6.66 17.54
N LYS A 153 -0.66 -7.16 16.31
CA LYS A 153 -1.16 -6.52 15.09
C LYS A 153 -2.40 -7.27 14.61
N PHE A 154 -3.35 -6.49 14.16
CA PHE A 154 -4.59 -6.94 13.57
C PHE A 154 -4.57 -6.43 12.14
N MET A 155 -4.72 -7.32 11.16
CA MET A 155 -4.82 -6.94 9.76
C MET A 155 -6.21 -7.24 9.25
N PHE A 156 -6.92 -6.19 8.89
CA PHE A 156 -8.17 -6.28 8.16
C PHE A 156 -7.86 -6.32 6.67
N TYR A 157 -8.54 -7.16 5.91
CA TYR A 157 -8.25 -7.35 4.50
C TYR A 157 -9.47 -7.79 3.72
N ASN A 158 -9.41 -7.67 2.41
CA ASN A 158 -10.44 -8.16 1.50
C ASN A 158 -10.02 -9.49 0.88
N GLY A 159 -10.97 -10.39 0.73
CA GLY A 159 -10.83 -11.64 0.02
C GLY A 159 -11.24 -11.53 -1.46
N ASN A 160 -11.79 -12.63 -1.99
CA ASN A 160 -12.18 -12.79 -3.39
C ASN A 160 -13.06 -11.66 -3.91
N LEU A 161 -12.87 -11.32 -5.20
CA LEU A 161 -13.63 -10.27 -5.89
C LEU A 161 -13.66 -8.94 -5.11
N TYR A 162 -12.48 -8.55 -4.59
CA TYR A 162 -12.28 -7.30 -3.86
C TYR A 162 -13.13 -7.14 -2.58
N GLY A 163 -13.55 -8.24 -1.99
CA GLY A 163 -14.34 -8.27 -0.76
C GLY A 163 -15.83 -8.50 -0.98
N LYS A 164 -16.20 -9.27 -2.01
CA LYS A 164 -17.58 -9.65 -2.28
C LYS A 164 -18.29 -10.22 -1.04
N ASP A 165 -17.57 -11.02 -0.25
CA ASP A 165 -18.12 -11.69 0.93
C ASP A 165 -17.81 -10.95 2.24
N GLY A 166 -17.14 -9.77 2.16
CA GLY A 166 -16.87 -8.91 3.31
C GLY A 166 -15.38 -8.71 3.61
N ILE A 167 -15.08 -8.47 4.90
CA ILE A 167 -13.76 -8.14 5.41
C ILE A 167 -13.26 -9.27 6.31
N GLY A 168 -12.07 -9.77 6.01
CA GLY A 168 -11.35 -10.74 6.83
C GLY A 168 -10.50 -10.08 7.92
N LEU A 169 -10.17 -10.86 8.94
CA LEU A 169 -9.28 -10.47 10.04
C LEU A 169 -8.18 -11.51 10.22
N ALA A 170 -6.93 -11.06 10.19
CA ALA A 170 -5.77 -11.83 10.60
C ALA A 170 -5.12 -11.20 11.84
N ILE A 171 -4.66 -12.03 12.75
CA ILE A 171 -4.01 -11.61 13.99
C ILE A 171 -2.57 -12.13 13.99
N GLU A 172 -1.62 -11.24 14.34
CA GLU A 172 -0.21 -11.61 14.44
C GLU A 172 0.00 -12.70 15.48
N ASN A 173 0.47 -13.87 15.04
CA ASN A 173 0.98 -14.90 15.94
C ASN A 173 2.40 -14.54 16.39
N LYS A 174 2.60 -14.36 17.69
CA LYS A 174 3.92 -14.10 18.28
C LYS A 174 4.74 -15.38 18.54
N ASN A 175 4.18 -16.53 18.21
CA ASN A 175 4.87 -17.80 18.40
C ASN A 175 5.52 -18.22 17.09
N LYS A 176 6.77 -17.81 16.93
CA LYS A 176 7.91 -18.60 16.40
C LYS A 176 9.11 -17.68 16.19
#